data_adc7411dcae64da8404c8159926437a8
#
_entry.id   adc7411dcae64da8404c8159926437a8
#
_cell.length_a   1.000
_cell.length_b   1.000
_cell.length_c   1.000
_cell.angle_alpha   90.00
_cell.angle_beta   90.00
_cell.angle_gamma   90.00
#
_symmetry.space_group_name_H-M   'P 1'
#
loop_
_entity.id
_entity.type
_entity.pdbx_description
1 polymer ?
#
loop_
_entity_poly.entity_id
_entity_poly.type
_entity_poly.pdbx_seq_one_letter_code
_entity_poly.pdbx_strand_id
1 'polypeptide(L)'
;MNNPLDYEPHPLCIQACREVQEMLARREDWQEEIARGKMFGVLIVENVKTDTDVPKWGNPAADSEAPKWGYLAAYSGQIGGRSDWEDFVPAVFDYLQPDGYFKTHEAEISRINQSISHLEKDERMKEARTLIRQLQEERKRTIAAYQEKMKEAKAKRDSRREAGNLSEAEEAEMIRESQFMKAELRRLKKSLSEKTGLETEFEDYQENILRLKQLRKQLSDALQQWLFSQFRMLNQEGESKDLLEIFRDEALKEYPQAAIATSRIAALKMVPPAGSGECCEPKLLQYAYQHGYKPLQMAMFWWGESPKEEIRHHLQFYPACNGKCKPILHWMLPSSVFESPASAENGIGGQKGPFPKQVEMLYKQVETLYEDCELTVIHKPAGLLSVPGKDAAQPSVYALMRRKYPEATGPLIVHRLDMATSGLMIIAKTEFAYHRLQKEFLNHRVQKKYIAIISEKEISGKEISGKDISEKEIPEKGIISLPLLPDYLNRPRQIVNH
;
A
#
# COMPACT_ATOMS: atom_id res chain seq x y z
N MET A 1 -11.97 23.11 -18.56
CA MET A 1 -12.13 21.96 -17.64
C MET A 1 -11.40 22.29 -16.35
N ASN A 2 -12.02 22.02 -15.16
CA ASN A 2 -11.30 22.16 -13.88
C ASN A 2 -10.25 21.05 -13.73
N ASN A 3 -9.24 21.28 -12.89
CA ASN A 3 -8.27 20.24 -12.53
C ASN A 3 -8.94 19.22 -11.61
N PRO A 4 -9.16 17.97 -12.05
CA PRO A 4 -9.86 16.99 -11.23
C PRO A 4 -9.06 16.48 -10.01
N LEU A 5 -7.76 16.75 -9.96
CA LEU A 5 -6.88 16.36 -8.84
C LEU A 5 -6.85 17.40 -7.71
N ASP A 6 -7.26 18.62 -8.00
CA ASP A 6 -7.25 19.73 -7.04
C ASP A 6 -8.25 20.80 -7.47
N TYR A 7 -9.42 20.86 -6.83
CA TYR A 7 -10.48 21.80 -7.19
C TYR A 7 -11.43 22.11 -6.05
N GLU A 8 -12.06 23.28 -6.13
CA GLU A 8 -13.31 23.57 -5.44
C GLU A 8 -14.48 23.31 -6.39
N PRO A 9 -15.57 22.67 -5.93
CA PRO A 9 -16.70 22.33 -6.80
C PRO A 9 -17.35 23.58 -7.38
N HIS A 10 -17.52 23.63 -8.68
CA HIS A 10 -18.23 24.71 -9.36
C HIS A 10 -19.72 24.69 -8.98
N PRO A 11 -20.42 25.84 -8.84
CA PRO A 11 -21.85 25.90 -8.46
C PRO A 11 -22.76 25.01 -9.32
N LEU A 12 -22.53 24.94 -10.62
CA LEU A 12 -23.29 24.03 -11.52
C LEU A 12 -23.07 22.54 -11.17
N CYS A 13 -21.86 22.16 -10.80
CA CYS A 13 -21.60 20.79 -10.35
C CYS A 13 -22.26 20.50 -9.00
N ILE A 14 -22.29 21.49 -8.09
CA ILE A 14 -23.00 21.34 -6.80
C ILE A 14 -24.50 21.12 -7.04
N GLN A 15 -25.09 21.88 -7.95
CA GLN A 15 -26.51 21.72 -8.30
C GLN A 15 -26.75 20.32 -8.90
N ALA A 16 -26.00 19.91 -9.90
CA ALA A 16 -26.11 18.58 -10.51
C ALA A 16 -25.91 17.45 -9.49
N CYS A 17 -24.92 17.59 -8.59
CA CYS A 17 -24.72 16.63 -7.51
C CYS A 17 -25.93 16.52 -6.56
N ARG A 18 -26.62 17.62 -6.25
CA ARG A 18 -27.83 17.60 -5.41
C ARG A 18 -28.94 16.81 -6.07
N GLU A 19 -29.17 16.98 -7.37
CA GLU A 19 -30.14 16.19 -8.12
C GLU A 19 -29.84 14.70 -8.07
N VAL A 20 -28.55 14.31 -8.26
CA VAL A 20 -28.10 12.93 -8.10
C VAL A 20 -28.30 12.44 -6.67
N GLN A 21 -27.99 13.26 -5.65
CA GLN A 21 -28.20 12.90 -4.24
C GLN A 21 -29.68 12.66 -3.90
N GLU A 22 -30.57 13.50 -4.42
CA GLU A 22 -32.02 13.33 -4.26
C GLU A 22 -32.53 12.04 -4.94
N MET A 23 -32.01 11.74 -6.11
CA MET A 23 -32.30 10.48 -6.82
C MET A 23 -31.81 9.28 -6.01
N LEU A 24 -30.57 9.31 -5.53
CA LEU A 24 -30.00 8.24 -4.69
C LEU A 24 -30.81 8.03 -3.41
N ALA A 25 -31.30 9.10 -2.77
CA ALA A 25 -32.10 9.01 -1.56
C ALA A 25 -33.45 8.29 -1.78
N ARG A 26 -33.99 8.29 -3.02
CA ARG A 26 -35.22 7.60 -3.40
C ARG A 26 -35.03 6.14 -3.80
N ARG A 27 -33.77 5.70 -4.02
CA ARG A 27 -33.44 4.33 -4.46
C ARG A 27 -33.27 3.41 -3.26
N GLU A 28 -34.39 2.90 -2.74
CA GLU A 28 -34.41 1.97 -1.59
C GLU A 28 -33.63 0.68 -1.85
N ASP A 29 -33.64 0.19 -3.09
CA ASP A 29 -32.98 -1.02 -3.56
C ASP A 29 -31.44 -0.94 -3.50
N TRP A 30 -30.84 0.27 -3.42
CA TRP A 30 -29.40 0.46 -3.37
C TRP A 30 -28.89 0.83 -1.97
N GLN A 31 -29.76 1.25 -1.05
CA GLN A 31 -29.34 1.87 0.22
C GLN A 31 -28.40 1.01 1.03
N GLU A 32 -28.64 -0.30 1.13
CA GLU A 32 -27.76 -1.20 1.90
C GLU A 32 -26.34 -1.23 1.34
N GLU A 33 -26.17 -1.21 0.01
CA GLU A 33 -24.88 -1.27 -0.63
C GLU A 33 -24.16 0.09 -0.60
N ILE A 34 -24.85 1.17 -1.00
CA ILE A 34 -24.22 2.50 -1.07
C ILE A 34 -23.96 3.11 0.30
N ALA A 35 -24.71 2.72 1.33
CA ALA A 35 -24.47 3.14 2.72
C ALA A 35 -23.09 2.68 3.24
N ARG A 36 -22.54 1.58 2.72
CA ARG A 36 -21.19 1.11 3.06
C ARG A 36 -20.08 1.98 2.50
N GLY A 37 -20.42 2.96 1.69
CA GLY A 37 -19.50 3.96 1.13
C GLY A 37 -19.24 3.78 -0.36
N LYS A 38 -19.59 4.81 -1.14
CA LYS A 38 -19.42 4.83 -2.60
C LYS A 38 -19.16 6.25 -3.11
N MET A 39 -18.30 6.38 -4.13
CA MET A 39 -18.08 7.64 -4.81
C MET A 39 -19.08 7.79 -5.95
N PHE A 40 -19.72 8.95 -6.03
CA PHE A 40 -20.53 9.41 -7.15
C PHE A 40 -19.93 10.68 -7.72
N GLY A 41 -20.24 10.99 -8.97
CA GLY A 41 -19.72 12.19 -9.59
C GLY A 41 -20.55 12.67 -10.76
N VAL A 42 -20.37 13.93 -11.10
CA VAL A 42 -20.98 14.58 -12.26
C VAL A 42 -19.94 15.26 -13.13
N LEU A 43 -20.23 15.34 -14.41
CA LEU A 43 -19.47 16.08 -15.42
C LEU A 43 -20.42 17.00 -16.17
N ILE A 44 -20.20 18.31 -16.09
CA ILE A 44 -20.89 19.29 -16.93
C ILE A 44 -20.28 19.26 -18.32
N VAL A 45 -21.11 19.15 -19.33
CA VAL A 45 -20.71 19.04 -20.74
C VAL A 45 -21.44 20.07 -21.61
N GLU A 46 -20.78 20.50 -22.69
CA GLU A 46 -21.31 21.34 -23.76
C GLU A 46 -21.48 20.52 -25.05
N ASN A 47 -22.23 21.03 -26.02
CA ASN A 47 -22.54 20.40 -27.29
C ASN A 47 -23.47 19.17 -27.20
N VAL A 48 -24.34 19.13 -26.22
CA VAL A 48 -25.35 18.07 -26.09
C VAL A 48 -26.34 18.18 -27.26
N LYS A 49 -26.29 17.21 -28.18
CA LYS A 49 -27.27 17.11 -29.27
C LYS A 49 -28.63 16.75 -28.70
N THR A 50 -29.71 17.34 -29.25
CA THR A 50 -31.06 17.22 -28.71
C THR A 50 -31.76 15.88 -28.94
N ASP A 51 -31.10 14.84 -29.37
CA ASP A 51 -31.70 13.51 -29.58
C ASP A 51 -31.40 12.55 -28.45
N THR A 52 -32.45 12.13 -27.80
CA THR A 52 -32.82 10.88 -27.11
C THR A 52 -31.77 10.08 -26.29
N ASP A 53 -30.49 10.31 -26.41
CA ASP A 53 -29.43 9.47 -25.79
C ASP A 53 -28.72 10.09 -24.58
N VAL A 54 -29.19 11.26 -24.11
CA VAL A 54 -28.67 11.86 -22.87
C VAL A 54 -29.62 11.50 -21.73
N PRO A 55 -29.12 11.05 -20.57
CA PRO A 55 -29.94 10.93 -19.38
C PRO A 55 -30.70 12.23 -19.15
N LYS A 56 -32.04 12.16 -18.91
CA LYS A 56 -33.01 13.29 -18.92
C LYS A 56 -32.80 14.34 -17.83
N TRP A 57 -31.57 14.79 -17.57
CA TRP A 57 -31.26 15.68 -16.46
C TRP A 57 -30.79 17.04 -16.96
N GLY A 58 -31.60 18.06 -16.71
CA GLY A 58 -31.20 19.46 -16.71
C GLY A 58 -31.06 20.18 -18.03
N ASN A 59 -32.16 20.42 -18.75
CA ASN A 59 -32.19 21.47 -19.77
C ASN A 59 -33.11 22.62 -19.32
N PRO A 60 -32.62 23.72 -18.80
CA PRO A 60 -33.44 24.85 -18.40
C PRO A 60 -33.86 25.82 -19.51
N ALA A 61 -33.51 25.58 -20.78
CA ALA A 61 -33.88 26.52 -21.85
C ALA A 61 -34.08 25.79 -23.22
N ALA A 62 -35.31 25.35 -23.47
CA ALA A 62 -35.71 24.74 -24.74
C ALA A 62 -35.77 25.73 -25.95
N ASP A 63 -35.61 27.04 -25.72
CA ASP A 63 -35.93 28.07 -26.73
C ASP A 63 -34.79 29.06 -27.09
N SER A 64 -33.51 28.75 -26.81
CA SER A 64 -32.44 29.66 -27.18
C SER A 64 -31.38 29.03 -28.09
N GLU A 65 -30.84 29.82 -29.06
CA GLU A 65 -29.64 29.49 -29.87
C GLU A 65 -28.35 29.37 -29.06
N ALA A 66 -28.42 29.39 -27.72
CA ALA A 66 -27.27 29.25 -26.83
C ALA A 66 -26.75 27.79 -26.84
N PRO A 67 -25.45 27.58 -26.64
CA PRO A 67 -24.89 26.24 -26.56
C PRO A 67 -25.60 25.41 -25.47
N LYS A 68 -26.17 24.28 -25.87
CA LYS A 68 -26.88 23.39 -24.97
C LYS A 68 -25.89 22.69 -24.06
N TRP A 69 -25.96 22.94 -22.76
CA TRP A 69 -25.18 22.24 -21.77
C TRP A 69 -26.05 21.27 -20.96
N GLY A 70 -25.43 20.23 -20.45
CA GLY A 70 -26.07 19.24 -19.58
C GLY A 70 -25.04 18.65 -18.65
N TYR A 71 -25.44 17.67 -17.86
CA TYR A 71 -24.50 16.92 -17.06
C TYR A 71 -24.64 15.41 -17.25
N LEU A 72 -23.54 14.72 -17.09
CA LEU A 72 -23.41 13.27 -17.01
C LEU A 72 -23.18 12.87 -15.56
N ALA A 73 -23.74 11.73 -15.13
CA ALA A 73 -23.51 11.19 -13.80
C ALA A 73 -22.80 9.83 -13.85
N ALA A 74 -21.98 9.53 -12.85
CA ALA A 74 -21.29 8.25 -12.70
C ALA A 74 -21.21 7.82 -11.24
N TYR A 75 -21.00 6.52 -11.02
CA TYR A 75 -20.62 5.94 -9.74
C TYR A 75 -19.35 5.08 -9.89
N SER A 76 -18.59 4.95 -8.82
CA SER A 76 -17.39 4.12 -8.81
C SER A 76 -17.72 2.64 -8.71
N GLY A 77 -17.02 1.79 -9.51
CA GLY A 77 -17.24 0.34 -9.51
C GLY A 77 -18.64 -0.04 -9.98
N GLN A 78 -19.31 -0.90 -9.22
CA GLN A 78 -20.63 -1.51 -9.53
C GLN A 78 -21.64 -1.20 -8.43
N ILE A 79 -22.93 -1.28 -8.76
CA ILE A 79 -24.06 -1.26 -7.80
C ILE A 79 -24.96 -2.45 -8.16
N GLY A 80 -25.28 -3.30 -7.19
CA GLY A 80 -26.07 -4.51 -7.42
C GLY A 80 -25.45 -5.48 -8.43
N GLY A 81 -24.10 -5.51 -8.52
CA GLY A 81 -23.36 -6.33 -9.49
C GLY A 81 -23.49 -5.85 -10.95
N ARG A 82 -23.96 -4.61 -11.17
CA ARG A 82 -24.12 -4.00 -12.50
C ARG A 82 -23.31 -2.72 -12.61
N SER A 83 -22.94 -2.40 -13.84
CA SER A 83 -22.16 -1.19 -14.20
C SER A 83 -22.89 -0.27 -15.20
N ASP A 84 -24.15 -0.54 -15.51
CA ASP A 84 -24.95 0.03 -16.62
C ASP A 84 -26.35 0.49 -16.20
N TRP A 85 -26.48 1.16 -15.06
CA TRP A 85 -27.76 1.72 -14.63
C TRP A 85 -28.19 2.93 -15.49
N GLU A 86 -29.49 3.03 -15.79
CA GLU A 86 -30.10 3.96 -16.76
C GLU A 86 -29.72 5.44 -16.55
N ASP A 87 -29.64 5.90 -15.31
CA ASP A 87 -29.35 7.31 -14.99
C ASP A 87 -27.84 7.63 -14.92
N PHE A 88 -26.97 6.68 -15.27
CA PHE A 88 -25.53 6.81 -15.14
C PHE A 88 -24.82 6.39 -16.42
N VAL A 89 -23.65 7.01 -16.67
CA VAL A 89 -22.79 6.54 -17.76
C VAL A 89 -22.33 5.10 -17.47
N PRO A 90 -22.27 4.24 -18.49
CA PRO A 90 -21.86 2.86 -18.33
C PRO A 90 -20.38 2.74 -17.97
N ALA A 91 -19.93 1.55 -17.59
CA ALA A 91 -18.52 1.24 -17.47
C ALA A 91 -17.78 1.42 -18.79
N VAL A 92 -16.49 1.77 -18.75
CA VAL A 92 -15.64 1.85 -19.94
C VAL A 92 -15.55 0.50 -20.65
N PHE A 93 -15.53 -0.57 -19.90
CA PHE A 93 -15.57 -1.94 -20.39
C PHE A 93 -16.45 -2.80 -19.45
N ASP A 94 -17.46 -3.48 -20.01
CA ASP A 94 -18.29 -4.42 -19.28
C ASP A 94 -17.65 -5.81 -19.26
N TYR A 95 -17.07 -6.18 -18.11
CA TYR A 95 -16.48 -7.49 -17.87
C TYR A 95 -17.37 -8.44 -17.04
N LEU A 96 -18.62 -8.01 -16.74
CA LEU A 96 -19.53 -8.72 -15.85
C LEU A 96 -20.43 -9.73 -16.56
N GLN A 97 -20.37 -9.82 -17.88
CA GLN A 97 -21.16 -10.76 -18.65
C GLN A 97 -20.93 -12.19 -18.14
N PRO A 98 -22.00 -12.94 -17.80
CA PRO A 98 -21.90 -14.23 -17.13
C PRO A 98 -21.01 -15.26 -17.85
N ASP A 99 -21.09 -15.28 -19.19
CA ASP A 99 -20.33 -16.20 -20.05
C ASP A 99 -19.08 -15.53 -20.65
N GLY A 100 -18.76 -14.31 -20.17
CA GLY A 100 -17.60 -13.54 -20.63
C GLY A 100 -16.27 -14.13 -20.16
N TYR A 101 -15.22 -13.75 -20.88
CA TYR A 101 -13.85 -14.20 -20.59
C TYR A 101 -13.48 -14.03 -19.11
N PHE A 102 -13.74 -12.84 -18.55
CA PHE A 102 -13.41 -12.56 -17.14
C PHE A 102 -14.11 -13.52 -16.18
N LYS A 103 -15.44 -13.67 -16.30
CA LYS A 103 -16.24 -14.53 -15.39
C LYS A 103 -15.87 -16.00 -15.48
N THR A 104 -15.56 -16.48 -16.67
CA THR A 104 -15.13 -17.87 -16.89
C THR A 104 -13.80 -18.14 -16.17
N HIS A 105 -12.80 -17.26 -16.31
CA HIS A 105 -11.49 -17.43 -15.69
C HIS A 105 -11.52 -17.12 -14.18
N GLU A 106 -12.35 -16.17 -13.73
CA GLU A 106 -12.61 -15.92 -12.30
C GLU A 106 -13.17 -17.18 -11.61
N ALA A 107 -14.10 -17.90 -12.30
CA ALA A 107 -14.64 -19.13 -11.78
C ALA A 107 -13.57 -20.25 -11.68
N GLU A 108 -12.65 -20.32 -12.62
CA GLU A 108 -11.51 -21.26 -12.58
C GLU A 108 -10.59 -20.96 -11.39
N ILE A 109 -10.21 -19.68 -11.20
CA ILE A 109 -9.40 -19.24 -10.07
C ILE A 109 -10.12 -19.54 -8.73
N SER A 110 -11.42 -19.36 -8.68
CA SER A 110 -12.25 -19.66 -7.51
C SER A 110 -12.25 -21.15 -7.16
N ARG A 111 -12.31 -22.04 -8.15
CA ARG A 111 -12.19 -23.50 -7.93
C ARG A 111 -10.82 -23.88 -7.34
N ILE A 112 -9.75 -23.27 -7.86
CA ILE A 112 -8.40 -23.49 -7.30
C ILE A 112 -8.32 -22.99 -5.86
N ASN A 113 -8.89 -21.83 -5.53
CA ASN A 113 -8.97 -21.31 -4.16
C ASN A 113 -9.72 -22.28 -3.22
N GLN A 114 -10.83 -22.85 -3.68
CA GLN A 114 -11.59 -23.84 -2.91
C GLN A 114 -10.74 -25.09 -2.68
N SER A 115 -10.03 -25.58 -3.71
CA SER A 115 -9.13 -26.73 -3.60
C SER A 115 -8.02 -26.48 -2.59
N ILE A 116 -7.36 -25.32 -2.64
CA ILE A 116 -6.32 -24.91 -1.66
C ILE A 116 -6.91 -24.88 -0.25
N SER A 117 -8.09 -24.26 -0.08
CA SER A 117 -8.75 -24.16 1.22
C SER A 117 -9.13 -25.53 1.79
N HIS A 118 -9.55 -26.46 0.94
CA HIS A 118 -9.86 -27.82 1.35
C HIS A 118 -8.60 -28.57 1.81
N LEU A 119 -7.52 -28.49 1.03
CA LEU A 119 -6.25 -29.07 1.40
C LEU A 119 -5.68 -28.48 2.70
N GLU A 120 -5.69 -27.16 2.88
CA GLU A 120 -5.16 -26.51 4.10
C GLU A 120 -5.95 -26.86 5.38
N LYS A 121 -7.20 -27.31 5.23
CA LYS A 121 -8.07 -27.72 6.35
C LYS A 121 -8.07 -29.21 6.63
N ASP A 122 -7.34 -30.04 5.84
CA ASP A 122 -7.31 -31.49 6.04
C ASP A 122 -6.72 -31.85 7.41
N GLU A 123 -7.56 -32.44 8.28
CA GLU A 123 -7.19 -32.80 9.66
C GLU A 123 -6.08 -33.86 9.68
N ARG A 124 -6.08 -34.81 8.72
CA ARG A 124 -5.02 -35.83 8.64
C ARG A 124 -3.64 -35.19 8.43
N MET A 125 -3.57 -34.12 7.65
CA MET A 125 -2.32 -33.40 7.43
C MET A 125 -1.89 -32.55 8.62
N LYS A 126 -2.84 -32.09 9.41
CA LYS A 126 -2.54 -31.43 10.69
C LYS A 126 -1.97 -32.39 11.72
N GLU A 127 -2.56 -33.60 11.79
CA GLU A 127 -2.06 -34.68 12.65
C GLU A 127 -0.67 -35.14 12.19
N ALA A 128 -0.48 -35.37 10.88
CA ALA A 128 0.80 -35.71 10.29
C ALA A 128 1.89 -34.69 10.61
N ARG A 129 1.59 -33.41 10.49
CA ARG A 129 2.50 -32.32 10.86
C ARG A 129 2.92 -32.38 12.34
N THR A 130 2.00 -32.70 13.20
CA THR A 130 2.26 -32.81 14.65
C THR A 130 3.17 -33.99 14.93
N LEU A 131 2.89 -35.14 14.31
CA LEU A 131 3.69 -36.36 14.46
C LEU A 131 5.12 -36.20 13.89
N ILE A 132 5.24 -35.59 12.72
CA ILE A 132 6.55 -35.27 12.11
C ILE A 132 7.37 -34.36 13.04
N ARG A 133 6.74 -33.36 13.65
CA ARG A 133 7.42 -32.49 14.62
C ARG A 133 7.93 -33.27 15.83
N GLN A 134 7.12 -34.20 16.35
CA GLN A 134 7.53 -35.08 17.44
C GLN A 134 8.71 -35.97 17.06
N LEU A 135 8.67 -36.58 15.88
CA LEU A 135 9.79 -37.41 15.36
C LEU A 135 11.09 -36.56 15.19
N GLN A 136 10.98 -35.35 14.70
CA GLN A 136 12.14 -34.48 14.55
C GLN A 136 12.76 -34.07 15.90
N GLU A 137 11.93 -33.81 16.91
CA GLU A 137 12.40 -33.52 18.27
C GLU A 137 13.04 -34.74 18.93
N GLU A 138 12.49 -35.94 18.72
CA GLU A 138 13.08 -37.19 19.20
C GLU A 138 14.45 -37.47 18.54
N ARG A 139 14.57 -37.27 17.22
CA ARG A 139 15.84 -37.37 16.50
C ARG A 139 16.88 -36.39 17.05
N LYS A 140 16.50 -35.16 17.32
CA LYS A 140 17.39 -34.16 17.94
C LYS A 140 17.85 -34.57 19.34
N ARG A 141 16.92 -35.07 20.19
CA ARG A 141 17.23 -35.55 21.55
C ARG A 141 18.20 -36.72 21.50
N THR A 142 18.01 -37.67 20.60
CA THR A 142 18.87 -38.85 20.44
C THR A 142 20.30 -38.44 20.06
N ILE A 143 20.44 -37.51 19.10
CA ILE A 143 21.76 -37.00 18.69
C ILE A 143 22.41 -36.23 19.85
N ALA A 144 21.67 -35.37 20.57
CA ALA A 144 22.18 -34.61 21.69
C ALA A 144 22.66 -35.50 22.85
N ALA A 145 21.88 -36.56 23.19
CA ALA A 145 22.26 -37.52 24.23
C ALA A 145 23.57 -38.25 23.87
N TYR A 146 23.73 -38.64 22.60
CA TYR A 146 24.98 -39.26 22.17
C TYR A 146 26.17 -38.28 22.17
N GLN A 147 25.96 -37.02 21.84
CA GLN A 147 26.97 -35.98 21.92
C GLN A 147 27.42 -35.71 23.37
N GLU A 148 26.49 -35.74 24.32
CA GLU A 148 26.83 -35.59 25.73
C GLU A 148 27.66 -36.78 26.25
N LYS A 149 27.27 -38.02 25.87
CA LYS A 149 28.08 -39.23 26.14
C LYS A 149 29.49 -39.10 25.60
N MET A 150 29.65 -38.52 24.40
CA MET A 150 31.00 -38.23 23.84
C MET A 150 31.80 -37.20 24.62
N LYS A 151 31.15 -36.17 25.16
CA LYS A 151 31.78 -35.17 26.01
C LYS A 151 32.27 -35.78 27.32
N GLU A 152 31.44 -36.58 27.98
CA GLU A 152 31.82 -37.30 29.21
C GLU A 152 32.98 -38.23 28.97
N ALA A 153 32.97 -39.00 27.91
CA ALA A 153 34.06 -39.89 27.54
C ALA A 153 35.34 -39.10 27.21
N LYS A 154 35.23 -37.92 26.57
CA LYS A 154 36.37 -37.05 26.34
C LYS A 154 36.93 -36.51 27.64
N ALA A 155 36.09 -36.03 28.56
CA ALA A 155 36.56 -35.51 29.86
C ALA A 155 37.28 -36.57 30.67
N LYS A 156 36.77 -37.84 30.66
CA LYS A 156 37.46 -38.96 31.31
C LYS A 156 38.84 -39.24 30.71
N ARG A 157 38.99 -39.20 29.37
CA ARG A 157 40.30 -39.37 28.70
C ARG A 157 41.24 -38.22 29.00
N ASP A 158 40.76 -36.97 29.04
CA ASP A 158 41.57 -35.81 29.33
C ASP A 158 42.07 -35.83 30.78
N SER A 159 41.22 -36.21 31.77
CA SER A 159 41.67 -36.41 33.17
C SER A 159 42.68 -37.54 33.32
N ARG A 160 42.58 -38.65 32.56
CA ARG A 160 43.58 -39.67 32.57
C ARG A 160 44.91 -39.22 31.98
N ARG A 161 44.95 -38.38 30.98
CA ARG A 161 46.14 -37.75 30.40
C ARG A 161 46.84 -36.83 31.40
N GLU A 162 46.04 -36.03 32.12
CA GLU A 162 46.54 -35.10 33.14
C GLU A 162 47.19 -35.82 34.32
N ALA A 163 46.75 -37.04 34.64
CA ALA A 163 47.35 -37.88 35.67
C ALA A 163 48.72 -38.45 35.38
N GLY A 164 49.23 -38.37 34.13
CA GLY A 164 50.62 -38.49 33.74
C GLY A 164 51.25 -39.90 33.70
N ASN A 165 50.53 -41.00 33.91
CA ASN A 165 51.02 -42.39 33.99
C ASN A 165 50.43 -43.31 32.89
N LEU A 166 50.37 -42.84 31.65
CA LEU A 166 49.78 -43.61 30.54
C LEU A 166 50.84 -44.38 29.77
N SER A 167 50.59 -45.64 29.52
CA SER A 167 51.38 -46.44 28.56
C SER A 167 50.97 -46.14 27.10
N GLU A 168 51.84 -46.36 26.13
CA GLU A 168 51.53 -46.22 24.68
C GLU A 168 50.30 -47.03 24.26
N ALA A 169 50.14 -48.22 24.86
CA ALA A 169 48.98 -49.09 24.59
C ALA A 169 47.67 -48.47 25.06
N GLU A 170 47.62 -47.82 26.22
CA GLU A 170 46.46 -47.11 26.79
C GLU A 170 46.11 -45.87 25.98
N GLU A 171 47.10 -45.10 25.53
CA GLU A 171 46.86 -43.95 24.67
C GLU A 171 46.28 -44.36 23.28
N ALA A 172 46.82 -45.43 22.69
CA ALA A 172 46.31 -45.98 21.46
C ALA A 172 44.87 -46.52 21.60
N GLU A 173 44.49 -47.05 22.78
CA GLU A 173 43.12 -47.48 23.07
C GLU A 173 42.15 -46.26 23.21
N MET A 174 42.55 -45.19 23.89
CA MET A 174 41.75 -43.98 23.98
C MET A 174 41.52 -43.29 22.61
N ILE A 175 42.52 -43.34 21.73
CA ILE A 175 42.38 -42.84 20.35
C ILE A 175 41.37 -43.69 19.58
N ARG A 176 41.47 -45.04 19.67
CA ARG A 176 40.52 -45.97 19.04
C ARG A 176 39.12 -45.73 19.53
N GLU A 177 38.89 -45.58 20.83
CA GLU A 177 37.59 -45.27 21.42
C GLU A 177 37.01 -43.95 20.86
N SER A 178 37.84 -42.91 20.82
CA SER A 178 37.40 -41.62 20.25
C SER A 178 37.03 -41.73 18.78
N GLN A 179 37.75 -42.46 17.97
CA GLN A 179 37.47 -42.70 16.56
C GLN A 179 36.16 -43.52 16.39
N PHE A 180 36.00 -44.56 17.21
CA PHE A 180 34.77 -45.38 17.21
C PHE A 180 33.51 -44.51 17.54
N MET A 181 33.57 -43.71 18.61
CA MET A 181 32.45 -42.84 18.96
C MET A 181 32.11 -41.81 17.88
N LYS A 182 33.11 -41.27 17.20
CA LYS A 182 32.90 -40.38 16.07
C LYS A 182 32.26 -41.08 14.89
N ALA A 183 32.68 -42.32 14.60
CA ALA A 183 32.09 -43.13 13.52
C ALA A 183 30.65 -43.50 13.84
N GLU A 184 30.36 -43.88 15.06
CA GLU A 184 29.01 -44.16 15.58
C GLU A 184 28.09 -42.96 15.46
N LEU A 185 28.54 -41.78 15.88
CA LEU A 185 27.74 -40.53 15.72
C LEU A 185 27.42 -40.26 14.25
N ARG A 186 28.36 -40.50 13.34
CA ARG A 186 28.13 -40.35 11.90
C ARG A 186 27.07 -41.34 11.40
N ARG A 187 27.14 -42.61 11.81
CA ARG A 187 26.14 -43.62 11.47
C ARG A 187 24.76 -43.27 12.01
N LEU A 188 24.70 -42.86 13.29
CA LEU A 188 23.46 -42.42 13.92
C LEU A 188 22.83 -41.24 13.22
N LYS A 189 23.62 -40.21 12.89
CA LYS A 189 23.13 -39.05 12.12
C LYS A 189 22.62 -39.47 10.75
N LYS A 190 23.29 -40.38 10.06
CA LYS A 190 22.88 -40.86 8.75
C LYS A 190 21.55 -41.64 8.85
N SER A 191 21.40 -42.59 9.77
CA SER A 191 20.17 -43.34 9.94
C SER A 191 18.99 -42.47 10.36
N LEU A 192 19.21 -41.46 11.22
CA LEU A 192 18.18 -40.52 11.65
C LEU A 192 17.87 -39.42 10.59
N SER A 193 18.69 -39.29 9.56
CA SER A 193 18.43 -38.38 8.44
C SER A 193 17.57 -38.97 7.34
N GLU A 194 17.36 -40.28 7.36
CA GLU A 194 16.46 -40.96 6.41
C GLU A 194 15.01 -40.54 6.68
N LYS A 195 14.34 -40.06 5.63
CA LYS A 195 12.94 -39.63 5.72
C LYS A 195 12.03 -40.86 5.88
N THR A 196 11.03 -40.70 6.72
CA THR A 196 9.94 -41.69 6.81
C THR A 196 8.98 -41.49 5.65
N GLY A 197 8.19 -42.56 5.33
CA GLY A 197 7.13 -42.44 4.32
C GLY A 197 6.14 -41.32 4.62
N LEU A 198 5.82 -41.10 5.90
CA LEU A 198 4.97 -39.99 6.35
C LEU A 198 5.57 -38.59 6.06
N GLU A 199 6.88 -38.43 6.25
CA GLU A 199 7.56 -37.16 5.93
C GLU A 199 7.54 -36.90 4.43
N THR A 200 7.76 -37.93 3.61
CA THR A 200 7.71 -37.82 2.15
C THR A 200 6.30 -37.45 1.68
N GLU A 201 5.27 -38.16 2.16
CA GLU A 201 3.87 -37.88 1.82
C GLU A 201 3.46 -36.44 2.23
N PHE A 202 3.90 -35.99 3.40
CA PHE A 202 3.61 -34.63 3.87
C PHE A 202 4.33 -33.55 3.04
N GLU A 203 5.57 -33.81 2.61
CA GLU A 203 6.30 -32.91 1.71
C GLU A 203 5.61 -32.80 0.35
N ASP A 204 5.22 -33.92 -0.25
CA ASP A 204 4.49 -33.97 -1.54
C ASP A 204 3.16 -33.18 -1.44
N TYR A 205 2.48 -33.33 -0.30
CA TYR A 205 1.25 -32.60 -0.03
C TYR A 205 1.48 -31.08 0.05
N GLN A 206 2.51 -30.64 0.76
CA GLN A 206 2.88 -29.23 0.85
C GLN A 206 3.31 -28.68 -0.51
N GLU A 207 4.06 -29.45 -1.29
CA GLU A 207 4.46 -29.07 -2.64
C GLU A 207 3.25 -28.87 -3.56
N ASN A 208 2.25 -29.76 -3.47
CA ASN A 208 1.00 -29.65 -4.21
C ASN A 208 0.25 -28.35 -3.85
N ILE A 209 0.13 -27.99 -2.57
CA ILE A 209 -0.48 -26.72 -2.13
C ILE A 209 0.31 -25.53 -2.68
N LEU A 210 1.64 -25.57 -2.62
CA LEU A 210 2.49 -24.51 -3.14
C LEU A 210 2.30 -24.34 -4.66
N ARG A 211 2.26 -25.45 -5.41
CA ARG A 211 2.01 -25.46 -6.84
C ARG A 211 0.65 -24.87 -7.20
N LEU A 212 -0.41 -25.22 -6.46
CA LEU A 212 -1.74 -24.65 -6.66
C LEU A 212 -1.77 -23.15 -6.36
N LYS A 213 -1.08 -22.69 -5.31
CA LYS A 213 -0.96 -21.26 -4.99
C LYS A 213 -0.22 -20.49 -6.09
N GLN A 214 0.84 -21.07 -6.65
CA GLN A 214 1.58 -20.47 -7.77
C GLN A 214 0.71 -20.39 -9.03
N LEU A 215 0.02 -21.48 -9.38
CA LEU A 215 -0.92 -21.52 -10.51
C LEU A 215 -2.03 -20.48 -10.34
N ARG A 216 -2.67 -20.42 -9.18
CA ARG A 216 -3.69 -19.42 -8.88
C ARG A 216 -3.16 -18.01 -9.09
N LYS A 217 -1.94 -17.71 -8.59
CA LYS A 217 -1.32 -16.40 -8.75
C LYS A 217 -1.09 -16.08 -10.23
N GLN A 218 -0.54 -17.01 -11.01
CA GLN A 218 -0.29 -16.82 -12.44
C GLN A 218 -1.59 -16.55 -13.21
N LEU A 219 -2.66 -17.31 -12.91
CA LEU A 219 -3.97 -17.11 -13.54
C LEU A 219 -4.58 -15.76 -13.15
N SER A 220 -4.48 -15.36 -11.87
CA SER A 220 -4.96 -14.07 -11.40
C SER A 220 -4.20 -12.91 -12.04
N ASP A 221 -2.88 -12.99 -12.11
CA ASP A 221 -2.04 -11.96 -12.73
C ASP A 221 -2.36 -11.86 -14.24
N ALA A 222 -2.52 -12.98 -14.92
CA ALA A 222 -2.87 -13.01 -16.36
C ALA A 222 -4.28 -12.43 -16.61
N LEU A 223 -5.27 -12.80 -15.79
CA LEU A 223 -6.62 -12.27 -15.89
C LEU A 223 -6.66 -10.76 -15.64
N GLN A 224 -5.91 -10.27 -14.67
CA GLN A 224 -5.81 -8.84 -14.37
C GLN A 224 -5.13 -8.07 -15.51
N GLN A 225 -4.05 -8.60 -16.10
CA GLN A 225 -3.41 -7.99 -17.26
C GLN A 225 -4.35 -7.95 -18.47
N TRP A 226 -5.07 -9.05 -18.73
CA TRP A 226 -6.07 -9.07 -19.79
C TRP A 226 -7.14 -7.99 -19.53
N LEU A 227 -7.68 -7.91 -18.31
CA LEU A 227 -8.70 -6.92 -17.97
C LEU A 227 -8.19 -5.49 -18.23
N PHE A 228 -7.00 -5.14 -17.80
CA PHE A 228 -6.42 -3.81 -18.03
C PHE A 228 -6.21 -3.49 -19.51
N SER A 229 -5.94 -4.50 -20.36
CA SER A 229 -5.83 -4.30 -21.80
C SER A 229 -7.18 -4.03 -22.48
N GLN A 230 -8.31 -4.40 -21.83
CA GLN A 230 -9.65 -4.14 -22.34
C GLN A 230 -10.14 -2.71 -22.01
N PHE A 231 -9.63 -2.10 -20.94
CA PHE A 231 -9.96 -0.71 -20.61
C PHE A 231 -9.22 0.26 -21.51
N ARG A 232 -9.82 0.58 -22.64
CA ARG A 232 -9.26 1.53 -23.60
C ARG A 232 -9.83 2.92 -23.37
N MET A 233 -8.96 3.85 -22.98
CA MET A 233 -9.30 5.23 -22.64
C MET A 233 -9.03 6.16 -23.81
N LEU A 234 -10.03 6.94 -24.18
CA LEU A 234 -9.90 8.02 -25.16
C LEU A 234 -9.30 9.27 -24.53
N ASN A 235 -8.45 9.97 -25.25
CA ASN A 235 -8.05 11.33 -24.90
C ASN A 235 -8.89 12.37 -25.67
N GLN A 236 -8.63 13.64 -25.41
CA GLN A 236 -9.35 14.75 -26.05
C GLN A 236 -9.14 14.79 -27.58
N GLU A 237 -8.02 14.28 -28.09
CA GLU A 237 -7.66 14.21 -29.51
C GLU A 237 -8.30 13.00 -30.21
N GLY A 238 -9.01 12.13 -29.47
CA GLY A 238 -9.64 10.91 -29.99
C GLY A 238 -8.67 9.72 -30.10
N GLU A 239 -7.47 9.82 -29.57
CA GLU A 239 -6.53 8.69 -29.49
C GLU A 239 -6.92 7.75 -28.35
N SER A 240 -6.62 6.46 -28.52
CA SER A 240 -6.99 5.42 -27.55
C SER A 240 -5.76 4.67 -27.04
N LYS A 241 -5.62 4.57 -25.72
CA LYS A 241 -4.64 3.71 -25.03
C LYS A 241 -5.32 2.82 -24.01
N ASP A 242 -4.76 1.62 -23.79
CA ASP A 242 -5.18 0.78 -22.69
C ASP A 242 -4.50 1.21 -21.37
N LEU A 243 -4.98 0.66 -20.23
CA LEU A 243 -4.43 1.03 -18.93
C LEU A 243 -2.98 0.63 -18.75
N LEU A 244 -2.52 -0.49 -19.36
CA LEU A 244 -1.13 -0.92 -19.27
C LEU A 244 -0.20 0.08 -19.99
N GLU A 245 -0.62 0.58 -21.16
CA GLU A 245 0.09 1.61 -21.90
C GLU A 245 0.13 2.93 -21.12
N ILE A 246 -1.02 3.38 -20.60
CA ILE A 246 -1.13 4.64 -19.85
C ILE A 246 -0.22 4.66 -18.62
N PHE A 247 -0.29 3.61 -17.78
CA PHE A 247 0.51 3.54 -16.56
C PHE A 247 2.00 3.37 -16.84
N ARG A 248 2.35 2.66 -17.91
CA ARG A 248 3.75 2.54 -18.37
C ARG A 248 4.29 3.88 -18.85
N ASP A 249 3.53 4.60 -19.66
CA ASP A 249 3.93 5.90 -20.18
C ASP A 249 4.08 6.92 -19.04
N GLU A 250 3.18 6.94 -18.07
CA GLU A 250 3.27 7.82 -16.92
C GLU A 250 4.50 7.50 -16.05
N ALA A 251 4.76 6.22 -15.79
CA ALA A 251 5.96 5.81 -15.08
C ALA A 251 7.25 6.19 -15.82
N LEU A 252 7.25 6.12 -17.15
CA LEU A 252 8.40 6.52 -17.95
C LEU A 252 8.64 8.04 -17.98
N LYS A 253 7.60 8.85 -17.79
CA LYS A 253 7.75 10.32 -17.62
C LYS A 253 8.50 10.68 -16.34
N GLU A 254 8.30 9.90 -15.27
CA GLU A 254 9.01 10.08 -14.01
C GLU A 254 10.51 9.71 -14.12
N TYR A 255 10.90 8.93 -15.16
CA TYR A 255 12.27 8.46 -15.40
C TYR A 255 12.78 8.87 -16.77
N PRO A 256 13.15 10.15 -16.98
CA PRO A 256 13.73 10.61 -18.25
C PRO A 256 15.05 9.88 -18.55
N GLN A 257 15.49 9.95 -19.81
CA GLN A 257 16.51 9.11 -20.48
C GLN A 257 17.87 8.88 -19.73
N ALA A 258 18.16 9.63 -18.67
CA ALA A 258 19.38 9.51 -17.88
C ALA A 258 19.27 8.55 -16.67
N ALA A 259 18.10 8.02 -16.37
CA ALA A 259 17.92 7.12 -15.24
C ALA A 259 18.42 5.70 -15.56
N ILE A 260 19.05 5.08 -14.57
CA ILE A 260 19.64 3.74 -14.59
C ILE A 260 18.70 2.72 -15.28
N ALA A 261 19.25 1.87 -16.13
CA ALA A 261 18.53 0.85 -16.90
C ALA A 261 17.53 0.01 -16.08
N THR A 262 17.83 -0.25 -14.80
CA THR A 262 16.98 -0.96 -13.83
C THR A 262 15.66 -0.25 -13.53
N SER A 263 15.67 1.08 -13.37
CA SER A 263 14.45 1.87 -13.08
C SER A 263 13.53 1.92 -14.30
N ARG A 264 14.10 1.98 -15.50
CA ARG A 264 13.34 1.92 -16.75
C ARG A 264 12.72 0.54 -16.98
N ILE A 265 13.42 -0.54 -16.62
CA ILE A 265 12.87 -1.91 -16.64
C ILE A 265 11.72 -2.06 -15.63
N ALA A 266 11.83 -1.45 -14.45
CA ALA A 266 10.76 -1.44 -13.46
C ALA A 266 9.52 -0.66 -13.97
N ALA A 267 9.71 0.52 -14.54
CA ALA A 267 8.63 1.30 -15.17
C ALA A 267 7.92 0.53 -16.30
N LEU A 268 8.66 -0.19 -17.13
CA LEU A 268 8.11 -1.04 -18.20
C LEU A 268 7.28 -2.23 -17.67
N LYS A 269 7.49 -2.64 -16.40
CA LYS A 269 6.74 -3.70 -15.73
C LYS A 269 5.62 -3.17 -14.83
N MET A 270 5.36 -1.86 -14.86
CA MET A 270 4.32 -1.25 -14.03
C MET A 270 2.95 -1.82 -14.37
N VAL A 271 2.24 -2.28 -13.35
CA VAL A 271 0.88 -2.81 -13.46
C VAL A 271 -0.07 -1.84 -12.76
N PRO A 272 -1.18 -1.43 -13.42
CA PRO A 272 -2.18 -0.57 -12.78
C PRO A 272 -2.69 -1.19 -11.47
N PRO A 273 -2.99 -0.38 -10.43
CA PRO A 273 -3.66 -0.88 -9.23
C PRO A 273 -5.04 -1.46 -9.56
N ALA A 274 -5.47 -2.48 -8.82
CA ALA A 274 -6.79 -3.09 -9.00
C ALA A 274 -7.93 -2.05 -8.91
N GLY A 275 -8.91 -2.13 -9.82
CA GLY A 275 -10.02 -1.17 -9.94
C GLY A 275 -9.64 0.16 -10.62
N SER A 276 -8.46 0.25 -11.27
CA SER A 276 -8.15 1.37 -12.16
C SER A 276 -9.10 1.37 -13.36
N GLY A 277 -9.56 2.56 -13.76
CA GLY A 277 -10.54 2.72 -14.86
C GLY A 277 -12.00 2.64 -14.43
N GLU A 278 -12.30 2.18 -13.21
CA GLU A 278 -13.67 2.06 -12.70
C GLU A 278 -14.14 3.27 -11.86
N CYS A 279 -13.31 4.28 -11.69
CA CYS A 279 -13.66 5.52 -11.00
C CYS A 279 -14.64 6.35 -11.82
N CYS A 280 -15.30 7.33 -11.18
CA CYS A 280 -16.28 8.19 -11.83
C CYS A 280 -15.65 9.02 -12.97
N GLU A 281 -14.50 9.62 -12.72
CA GLU A 281 -13.84 10.56 -13.63
C GLU A 281 -13.51 9.93 -14.99
N PRO A 282 -12.83 8.77 -15.08
CA PRO A 282 -12.57 8.12 -16.35
C PRO A 282 -13.85 7.73 -17.10
N LYS A 283 -14.88 7.23 -16.40
CA LYS A 283 -16.16 6.87 -17.02
C LYS A 283 -16.84 8.08 -17.65
N LEU A 284 -16.90 9.19 -16.92
CA LEU A 284 -17.50 10.44 -17.37
C LEU A 284 -16.80 11.01 -18.61
N LEU A 285 -15.48 11.08 -18.58
CA LEU A 285 -14.70 11.57 -19.71
C LEU A 285 -14.79 10.65 -20.91
N GLN A 286 -14.70 9.34 -20.71
CA GLN A 286 -14.82 8.35 -21.77
C GLN A 286 -16.14 8.49 -22.51
N TYR A 287 -17.26 8.57 -21.76
CA TYR A 287 -18.58 8.75 -22.33
C TYR A 287 -18.71 10.08 -23.07
N ALA A 288 -18.21 11.17 -22.49
CA ALA A 288 -18.23 12.48 -23.12
C ALA A 288 -17.48 12.47 -24.48
N TYR A 289 -16.29 11.90 -24.54
CA TYR A 289 -15.51 11.83 -25.78
C TYR A 289 -16.14 10.92 -26.82
N GLN A 290 -16.70 9.78 -26.43
CA GLN A 290 -17.40 8.86 -27.36
C GLN A 290 -18.62 9.52 -28.03
N HIS A 291 -19.29 10.45 -27.33
CA HIS A 291 -20.48 11.14 -27.84
C HIS A 291 -20.18 12.53 -28.41
N GLY A 292 -18.91 12.93 -28.45
CA GLY A 292 -18.49 14.24 -28.97
C GLY A 292 -18.89 15.42 -28.07
N TYR A 293 -19.13 15.17 -26.79
CA TYR A 293 -19.40 16.21 -25.79
C TYR A 293 -18.10 16.86 -25.32
N LYS A 294 -18.14 18.17 -25.06
CA LYS A 294 -17.00 18.91 -24.55
C LYS A 294 -17.08 19.00 -23.03
N PRO A 295 -16.14 18.37 -22.28
CA PRO A 295 -16.07 18.46 -20.83
C PRO A 295 -15.80 19.88 -20.34
N LEU A 296 -16.57 20.39 -19.38
CA LEU A 296 -16.42 21.74 -18.82
C LEU A 296 -15.96 21.73 -17.37
N GLN A 297 -16.70 21.05 -16.48
CA GLN A 297 -16.45 21.01 -15.03
C GLN A 297 -16.89 19.66 -14.47
N MET A 298 -16.14 19.12 -13.48
CA MET A 298 -16.56 17.90 -12.80
C MET A 298 -16.46 18.04 -11.29
N ALA A 299 -17.27 17.27 -10.57
CA ALA A 299 -17.18 17.15 -9.13
C ALA A 299 -17.62 15.75 -8.68
N MET A 300 -16.91 15.22 -7.68
CA MET A 300 -17.16 13.92 -7.07
C MET A 300 -17.52 14.09 -5.61
N PHE A 301 -18.52 13.33 -5.14
CA PHE A 301 -18.93 13.33 -3.73
C PHE A 301 -18.99 11.92 -3.18
N TRP A 302 -18.78 11.79 -1.87
CA TRP A 302 -18.86 10.53 -1.16
C TRP A 302 -20.26 10.29 -0.60
N TRP A 303 -20.78 9.08 -0.78
CA TRP A 303 -22.03 8.64 -0.18
C TRP A 303 -21.78 7.47 0.77
N GLY A 304 -22.32 7.51 2.01
CA GLY A 304 -22.25 6.41 2.97
C GLY A 304 -21.11 6.54 3.99
N GLU A 305 -20.75 5.40 4.56
CA GLU A 305 -19.72 5.29 5.61
C GLU A 305 -18.32 5.56 5.08
N SER A 306 -17.43 5.95 5.98
CA SER A 306 -16.01 6.16 5.66
C SER A 306 -15.31 4.83 5.41
N PRO A 307 -14.48 4.71 4.36
CA PRO A 307 -13.65 3.53 4.16
C PRO A 307 -12.60 3.40 5.27
N LYS A 308 -12.13 2.17 5.53
CA LYS A 308 -11.17 1.88 6.62
C LYS A 308 -9.81 2.56 6.45
N GLU A 309 -9.40 2.78 5.20
CA GLU A 309 -8.05 3.25 4.88
C GLU A 309 -7.97 4.77 4.73
N GLU A 310 -9.09 5.45 4.50
CA GLU A 310 -9.16 6.87 4.24
C GLU A 310 -10.42 7.49 4.88
N ILE A 311 -10.30 8.64 5.56
CA ILE A 311 -11.46 9.29 6.17
C ILE A 311 -12.22 10.07 5.10
N ARG A 312 -13.45 9.64 4.81
CA ARG A 312 -14.39 10.31 3.92
C ARG A 312 -15.73 10.55 4.62
N HIS A 313 -16.30 11.70 4.43
CA HIS A 313 -17.58 12.07 5.03
C HIS A 313 -18.69 12.06 3.99
N HIS A 314 -19.85 11.57 4.40
CA HIS A 314 -21.06 11.54 3.57
C HIS A 314 -21.37 12.93 2.98
N LEU A 315 -21.70 12.98 1.70
CA LEU A 315 -22.02 14.17 0.89
C LEU A 315 -20.86 15.18 0.70
N GLN A 316 -19.67 14.93 1.23
CA GLN A 316 -18.54 15.81 0.98
C GLN A 316 -17.86 15.53 -0.37
N PHE A 317 -17.33 16.60 -0.96
CA PHE A 317 -16.63 16.53 -2.24
C PHE A 317 -15.15 16.12 -2.04
N TYR A 318 -14.64 15.32 -2.98
CA TYR A 318 -13.28 14.82 -2.96
C TYR A 318 -12.66 14.88 -4.35
N PRO A 319 -11.39 15.29 -4.48
CA PRO A 319 -10.67 15.20 -5.74
C PRO A 319 -10.39 13.76 -6.14
N ALA A 320 -10.01 13.57 -7.40
CA ALA A 320 -9.57 12.29 -7.92
C ALA A 320 -8.33 11.76 -7.19
N CYS A 321 -8.24 10.44 -7.03
CA CYS A 321 -7.12 9.84 -6.32
C CYS A 321 -5.81 9.86 -7.12
N ASN A 322 -4.68 10.00 -6.42
CA ASN A 322 -3.37 10.04 -7.05
C ASN A 322 -2.88 8.67 -7.57
N GLY A 323 -3.39 7.56 -7.02
CA GLY A 323 -2.86 6.23 -7.36
C GLY A 323 -3.49 5.60 -8.60
N LYS A 324 -4.81 5.70 -8.74
CA LYS A 324 -5.57 5.03 -9.84
C LYS A 324 -5.99 6.01 -10.91
N CYS A 325 -6.51 7.19 -10.52
CA CYS A 325 -7.11 8.14 -11.47
C CYS A 325 -6.08 9.06 -12.13
N LYS A 326 -5.07 9.52 -11.40
CA LYS A 326 -4.11 10.49 -11.90
C LYS A 326 -3.44 10.12 -13.23
N PRO A 327 -2.84 8.90 -13.41
CA PRO A 327 -2.25 8.54 -14.69
C PRO A 327 -3.25 8.54 -15.85
N ILE A 328 -4.49 8.08 -15.58
CA ILE A 328 -5.56 8.02 -16.58
C ILE A 328 -5.99 9.43 -16.95
N LEU A 329 -6.18 10.32 -15.98
CA LEU A 329 -6.58 11.71 -16.22
C LEU A 329 -5.49 12.52 -16.93
N HIS A 330 -4.21 12.26 -16.65
CA HIS A 330 -3.09 12.86 -17.40
C HIS A 330 -3.04 12.42 -18.88
N TRP A 331 -3.59 11.24 -19.20
CA TRP A 331 -3.76 10.79 -20.58
C TRP A 331 -5.01 11.40 -21.22
N MET A 332 -6.13 11.40 -20.50
CA MET A 332 -7.45 11.80 -21.05
C MET A 332 -7.58 13.31 -21.25
N LEU A 333 -6.93 14.13 -20.41
CA LEU A 333 -7.05 15.58 -20.37
C LEU A 333 -5.77 16.26 -20.85
N PRO A 334 -5.88 17.45 -21.48
CA PRO A 334 -4.70 18.21 -21.89
C PRO A 334 -3.90 18.70 -20.68
N SER A 335 -2.59 18.80 -20.81
CA SER A 335 -1.67 19.23 -19.74
C SER A 335 -2.05 20.59 -19.12
N SER A 336 -2.65 21.49 -19.90
CA SER A 336 -3.12 22.79 -19.45
C SER A 336 -4.18 22.74 -18.34
N VAL A 337 -4.90 21.62 -18.19
CA VAL A 337 -5.88 21.41 -17.10
C VAL A 337 -5.18 21.29 -15.75
N PHE A 338 -3.96 20.78 -15.72
CA PHE A 338 -3.17 20.54 -14.50
C PHE A 338 -2.22 21.69 -14.17
N GLU A 339 -2.10 22.69 -15.06
CA GLU A 339 -1.33 23.90 -14.84
C GLU A 339 -2.15 24.89 -13.99
N SER A 340 -1.63 25.27 -12.83
CA SER A 340 -2.29 26.30 -12.01
C SER A 340 -2.28 27.65 -12.75
N PRO A 341 -3.33 28.49 -12.62
CA PRO A 341 -3.36 29.84 -13.25
C PRO A 341 -2.17 30.72 -12.88
N ALA A 342 -1.54 30.46 -11.73
CA ALA A 342 -0.31 31.13 -11.29
C ALA A 342 0.94 30.73 -12.10
N SER A 343 0.89 29.66 -12.90
CA SER A 343 2.00 29.19 -13.76
C SER A 343 1.95 29.76 -15.19
N ALA A 344 0.82 30.36 -15.58
CA ALA A 344 0.66 30.94 -16.94
C ALA A 344 1.45 32.25 -17.15
N GLU A 345 1.91 32.92 -16.10
CA GLU A 345 2.76 34.13 -16.20
C GLU A 345 4.27 33.82 -16.23
N ASN A 346 4.70 32.58 -15.98
CA ASN A 346 6.11 32.20 -16.01
C ASN A 346 6.26 30.85 -16.76
N GLY A 347 6.24 30.93 -18.08
CA GLY A 347 6.75 29.83 -18.91
C GLY A 347 8.20 29.57 -18.55
N ILE A 348 8.49 28.32 -18.18
CA ILE A 348 9.76 27.58 -18.29
C ILE A 348 9.79 26.51 -17.16
N GLY A 349 10.18 25.32 -17.56
CA GLY A 349 10.33 24.14 -16.71
C GLY A 349 11.01 24.39 -15.35
N GLY A 350 10.54 23.60 -14.38
CA GLY A 350 11.18 23.35 -13.09
C GLY A 350 11.91 24.51 -12.42
N GLN A 351 11.26 25.60 -12.09
CA GLN A 351 11.98 26.75 -11.52
C GLN A 351 12.25 26.59 -10.01
N LYS A 352 13.54 26.64 -9.73
CA LYS A 352 14.19 26.99 -8.46
C LYS A 352 13.87 28.47 -8.07
N GLY A 353 12.61 28.82 -7.83
CA GLY A 353 12.28 30.07 -7.16
C GLY A 353 12.73 30.01 -5.69
N PRO A 354 13.20 31.12 -5.07
CA PRO A 354 13.52 31.11 -3.64
C PRO A 354 12.22 30.87 -2.85
N PHE A 355 12.30 29.99 -1.85
CA PHE A 355 11.21 29.85 -0.87
C PHE A 355 10.93 31.20 -0.18
N PRO A 356 9.69 31.43 0.31
CA PRO A 356 9.43 32.52 1.23
C PRO A 356 10.50 32.56 2.33
N LYS A 357 10.99 33.70 2.71
CA LYS A 357 12.11 33.89 3.67
C LYS A 357 11.95 33.03 4.94
N GLN A 358 10.74 32.88 5.44
CA GLN A 358 10.42 32.11 6.64
C GLN A 358 10.63 30.60 6.40
N VAL A 359 10.25 30.09 5.22
CA VAL A 359 10.43 28.69 4.81
C VAL A 359 11.92 28.38 4.60
N GLU A 360 12.66 29.32 4.01
CA GLU A 360 14.09 29.20 3.81
C GLU A 360 14.87 29.17 5.13
N MET A 361 14.42 29.90 6.15
CA MET A 361 15.00 29.85 7.49
C MET A 361 14.81 28.48 8.15
N LEU A 362 13.63 27.87 8.02
CA LEU A 362 13.39 26.51 8.53
C LEU A 362 14.24 25.46 7.81
N TYR A 363 14.38 25.58 6.50
CA TYR A 363 15.21 24.65 5.73
C TYR A 363 16.70 24.78 6.02
N LYS A 364 17.20 25.97 6.37
CA LYS A 364 18.58 26.16 6.83
C LYS A 364 18.90 25.45 8.16
N GLN A 365 17.89 25.13 8.95
CA GLN A 365 18.03 24.38 10.20
C GLN A 365 18.08 22.87 9.99
N VAL A 366 17.82 22.37 8.77
CA VAL A 366 17.92 20.96 8.44
C VAL A 366 19.39 20.61 8.17
N GLU A 367 20.03 19.99 9.16
CA GLU A 367 21.42 19.56 9.09
C GLU A 367 21.52 18.17 8.46
N THR A 368 22.45 17.98 7.53
CA THR A 368 22.80 16.65 6.99
C THR A 368 23.93 16.07 7.84
N LEU A 369 23.66 14.96 8.51
CA LEU A 369 24.60 14.27 9.41
C LEU A 369 25.37 13.16 8.73
N TYR A 370 24.76 12.52 7.74
CA TYR A 370 25.38 11.47 6.93
C TYR A 370 24.79 11.50 5.53
N GLU A 371 25.59 11.20 4.53
CA GLU A 371 25.16 11.12 3.14
C GLU A 371 26.04 10.16 2.34
N ASP A 372 25.41 9.26 1.58
CA ASP A 372 26.04 8.44 0.56
C ASP A 372 25.20 8.42 -0.74
N CYS A 373 25.47 7.50 -1.66
CA CYS A 373 24.75 7.40 -2.93
C CYS A 373 23.30 6.88 -2.78
N GLU A 374 22.99 6.14 -1.71
CA GLU A 374 21.69 5.48 -1.52
C GLU A 374 20.78 6.19 -0.53
N LEU A 375 21.35 6.81 0.51
CA LEU A 375 20.57 7.46 1.57
C LEU A 375 21.26 8.71 2.13
N THR A 376 20.48 9.51 2.86
CA THR A 376 21.02 10.58 3.71
C THR A 376 20.30 10.57 5.07
N VAL A 377 21.05 10.89 6.12
CA VAL A 377 20.52 11.08 7.48
C VAL A 377 20.56 12.56 7.79
N ILE A 378 19.41 13.09 8.19
CA ILE A 378 19.25 14.50 8.51
C ILE A 378 18.78 14.68 9.95
N HIS A 379 19.05 15.85 10.52
CA HIS A 379 18.36 16.35 11.71
C HIS A 379 17.19 17.24 11.28
N LYS A 380 15.97 16.80 11.59
CA LYS A 380 14.74 17.58 11.34
C LYS A 380 14.51 18.55 12.51
N PRO A 381 14.40 19.86 12.30
CA PRO A 381 14.01 20.79 13.37
C PRO A 381 12.52 20.62 13.76
N ALA A 382 12.16 21.06 14.96
CA ALA A 382 10.76 21.21 15.35
C ALA A 382 10.09 22.29 14.48
N GLY A 383 8.77 22.15 14.26
CA GLY A 383 8.00 23.09 13.42
C GLY A 383 8.00 22.76 11.92
N LEU A 384 8.83 21.83 11.46
CA LEU A 384 8.87 21.37 10.07
C LEU A 384 8.10 20.05 9.91
N LEU A 385 7.21 19.97 8.90
CA LEU A 385 6.53 18.72 8.55
C LEU A 385 7.52 17.70 7.96
N SER A 386 7.30 16.41 8.21
CA SER A 386 8.05 15.35 7.54
C SER A 386 7.61 15.15 6.09
N VAL A 387 6.30 15.19 5.84
CA VAL A 387 5.65 15.08 4.53
C VAL A 387 4.66 16.23 4.36
N PRO A 388 4.28 16.61 3.12
CA PRO A 388 3.28 17.65 2.89
C PRO A 388 2.00 17.39 3.68
N GLY A 389 1.46 18.43 4.29
CA GLY A 389 0.17 18.45 4.98
C GLY A 389 -0.99 18.70 4.01
N LYS A 390 -2.16 19.03 4.55
CA LYS A 390 -3.34 19.45 3.76
C LYS A 390 -3.09 20.77 3.02
N ASP A 391 -2.31 21.64 3.61
CA ASP A 391 -1.87 22.90 3.01
C ASP A 391 -0.54 22.67 2.30
N ALA A 392 -0.57 22.69 0.97
CA ALA A 392 0.60 22.50 0.11
C ALA A 392 1.67 23.60 0.29
N ALA A 393 1.30 24.77 0.83
CA ALA A 393 2.22 25.87 1.12
C ALA A 393 3.08 25.61 2.38
N GLN A 394 2.71 24.65 3.23
CA GLN A 394 3.49 24.34 4.43
C GLN A 394 4.81 23.62 4.09
N PRO A 395 5.93 24.10 4.66
CA PRO A 395 7.23 23.50 4.40
C PRO A 395 7.32 22.07 4.96
N SER A 396 7.97 21.17 4.20
CA SER A 396 8.17 19.80 4.63
C SER A 396 9.56 19.30 4.25
N VAL A 397 10.06 18.31 5.01
CA VAL A 397 11.32 17.60 4.70
C VAL A 397 11.24 16.97 3.31
N TYR A 398 10.10 16.39 2.95
CA TYR A 398 9.91 15.82 1.62
C TYR A 398 10.16 16.86 0.50
N ALA A 399 9.54 18.04 0.59
CA ALA A 399 9.70 19.08 -0.42
C ALA A 399 11.17 19.56 -0.51
N LEU A 400 11.85 19.73 0.64
CA LEU A 400 13.26 20.08 0.68
C LEU A 400 14.14 19.00 0.04
N MET A 401 13.93 17.72 0.42
CA MET A 401 14.74 16.61 -0.06
C MET A 401 14.50 16.32 -1.55
N ARG A 402 13.27 16.44 -2.02
CA ARG A 402 12.96 16.32 -3.47
C ARG A 402 13.66 17.39 -4.29
N ARG A 403 13.78 18.62 -3.75
CA ARG A 403 14.54 19.70 -4.40
C ARG A 403 16.05 19.50 -4.30
N LYS A 404 16.56 18.98 -3.16
CA LYS A 404 18.00 18.71 -2.96
C LYS A 404 18.47 17.54 -3.83
N TYR A 405 17.60 16.52 -3.99
CA TYR A 405 17.88 15.30 -4.75
C TYR A 405 16.85 15.09 -5.86
N PRO A 406 16.85 15.90 -6.92
CA PRO A 406 15.89 15.79 -8.02
C PRO A 406 15.98 14.43 -8.73
N GLU A 407 17.16 13.82 -8.76
CA GLU A 407 17.44 12.54 -9.39
C GLU A 407 17.08 11.32 -8.50
N ALA A 408 16.56 11.55 -7.29
CA ALA A 408 16.19 10.45 -6.40
C ALA A 408 15.04 9.64 -6.99
N THR A 409 15.23 8.32 -7.12
CA THR A 409 14.29 7.39 -7.75
C THR A 409 13.23 6.86 -6.78
N GLY A 410 13.48 6.97 -5.46
CA GLY A 410 12.59 6.48 -4.41
C GLY A 410 11.63 7.54 -3.86
N PRO A 411 10.65 7.11 -3.03
CA PRO A 411 9.71 8.01 -2.33
C PRO A 411 10.36 8.93 -1.30
N LEU A 412 11.67 8.86 -1.08
CA LEU A 412 12.50 9.61 -0.13
C LEU A 412 12.19 9.31 1.35
N ILE A 413 10.94 9.50 1.81
CA ILE A 413 10.57 9.43 3.23
C ILE A 413 10.25 8.01 3.66
N VAL A 414 11.15 7.40 4.42
CA VAL A 414 11.00 6.02 4.93
C VAL A 414 10.18 5.96 6.22
N HIS A 415 10.31 6.98 7.07
CA HIS A 415 9.57 7.13 8.34
C HIS A 415 9.31 8.59 8.63
N ARG A 416 8.44 8.88 9.60
CA ARG A 416 8.04 10.25 9.94
C ARG A 416 8.37 10.58 11.38
N LEU A 417 8.63 11.86 11.61
CA LEU A 417 8.53 12.54 12.91
C LEU A 417 7.37 13.53 12.85
N ASP A 418 6.69 13.75 13.94
CA ASP A 418 5.63 14.76 14.01
C ASP A 418 6.21 16.17 13.85
N MET A 419 5.37 17.13 13.48
CA MET A 419 5.80 18.51 13.21
C MET A 419 6.58 19.11 14.39
N ALA A 420 6.07 18.95 15.61
CA ALA A 420 6.69 19.46 16.82
C ALA A 420 7.92 18.67 17.30
N THR A 421 8.16 17.47 16.75
CA THR A 421 9.28 16.60 17.13
C THR A 421 10.51 16.96 16.31
N SER A 422 11.64 17.25 16.95
CA SER A 422 12.95 17.33 16.32
C SER A 422 13.69 16.01 16.42
N GLY A 423 14.67 15.75 15.54
CA GLY A 423 15.49 14.55 15.62
C GLY A 423 15.90 13.97 14.26
N LEU A 424 16.40 12.76 14.31
CA LEU A 424 16.99 12.06 13.16
C LEU A 424 15.92 11.53 12.20
N MET A 425 16.11 11.80 10.92
CA MET A 425 15.32 11.18 9.84
C MET A 425 16.26 10.57 8.80
N ILE A 426 15.91 9.37 8.34
CA ILE A 426 16.59 8.67 7.25
C ILE A 426 15.78 8.93 5.97
N ILE A 427 16.46 9.38 4.94
CA ILE A 427 15.91 9.70 3.62
C ILE A 427 16.53 8.73 2.62
N ALA A 428 15.73 7.99 1.89
CA ALA A 428 16.20 7.06 0.87
C ALA A 428 16.26 7.76 -0.50
N LYS A 429 17.43 7.83 -1.12
CA LYS A 429 17.61 8.42 -2.44
C LYS A 429 17.23 7.47 -3.56
N THR A 430 17.33 6.15 -3.32
CA THR A 430 16.99 5.10 -4.30
C THR A 430 15.80 4.28 -3.83
N GLU A 431 15.05 3.73 -4.77
CA GLU A 431 13.93 2.82 -4.48
C GLU A 431 14.42 1.56 -3.75
N PHE A 432 15.58 1.05 -4.10
CA PHE A 432 16.20 -0.09 -3.44
C PHE A 432 16.45 0.18 -1.94
N ALA A 433 17.08 1.32 -1.63
CA ALA A 433 17.31 1.74 -0.24
C ALA A 433 15.99 1.96 0.50
N TYR A 434 14.99 2.55 -0.16
CA TYR A 434 13.65 2.76 0.41
C TYR A 434 13.02 1.44 0.85
N HIS A 435 12.90 0.46 -0.02
CA HIS A 435 12.28 -0.82 0.29
C HIS A 435 13.06 -1.61 1.34
N ARG A 436 14.39 -1.56 1.31
CA ARG A 436 15.22 -2.20 2.31
C ARG A 436 15.03 -1.58 3.69
N LEU A 437 15.08 -0.27 3.79
CA LEU A 437 14.87 0.46 5.05
C LEU A 437 13.45 0.27 5.57
N GLN A 438 12.43 0.35 4.70
CA GLN A 438 11.04 0.10 5.06
C GLN A 438 10.86 -1.28 5.71
N LYS A 439 11.51 -2.33 5.16
CA LYS A 439 11.51 -3.68 5.73
C LYS A 439 12.15 -3.73 7.13
N GLU A 440 13.23 -2.97 7.36
CA GLU A 440 13.85 -2.87 8.68
C GLU A 440 12.94 -2.20 9.72
N PHE A 441 12.21 -1.13 9.31
CA PHE A 441 11.22 -0.47 10.16
C PHE A 441 10.01 -1.36 10.45
N LEU A 442 9.46 -2.06 9.46
CA LEU A 442 8.33 -2.98 9.61
C LEU A 442 8.66 -4.17 10.52
N ASN A 443 9.87 -4.69 10.44
CA ASN A 443 10.33 -5.81 11.27
C ASN A 443 10.83 -5.37 12.66
N HIS A 444 10.63 -4.11 13.04
CA HIS A 444 11.08 -3.53 14.31
C HIS A 444 12.57 -3.74 14.61
N ARG A 445 13.43 -3.83 13.56
CA ARG A 445 14.88 -3.97 13.72
C ARG A 445 15.58 -2.63 13.89
N VAL A 446 14.90 -1.52 13.64
CA VAL A 446 15.41 -0.18 13.90
C VAL A 446 15.13 0.19 15.36
N GLN A 447 16.18 0.37 16.14
CA GLN A 447 16.06 0.84 17.53
C GLN A 447 15.87 2.35 17.55
N LYS A 448 14.76 2.81 18.15
CA LYS A 448 14.41 4.23 18.27
C LYS A 448 14.51 4.67 19.72
N LYS A 449 15.19 5.80 19.96
CA LYS A 449 15.29 6.43 21.28
C LYS A 449 14.76 7.86 21.19
N TYR A 450 13.84 8.21 22.05
CA TYR A 450 13.29 9.56 22.17
C TYR A 450 13.55 10.12 23.57
N ILE A 451 13.68 11.43 23.64
CA ILE A 451 13.74 12.19 24.89
C ILE A 451 12.53 13.10 24.90
N ALA A 452 11.72 13.07 25.95
CA ALA A 452 10.58 13.93 26.13
C ALA A 452 10.67 14.64 27.47
N ILE A 453 10.30 15.91 27.49
CA ILE A 453 10.11 16.70 28.72
C ILE A 453 8.61 16.64 29.04
N ILE A 454 8.28 16.18 30.22
CA ILE A 454 6.90 16.08 30.72
C ILE A 454 6.66 17.05 31.85
N SER A 455 5.44 17.57 31.95
CA SER A 455 5.02 18.44 33.04
C SER A 455 4.23 17.65 34.06
N GLU A 456 4.52 17.81 35.34
CA GLU A 456 3.78 17.16 36.45
C GLU A 456 2.27 17.48 36.41
N LYS A 457 1.86 18.64 35.91
CA LYS A 457 0.45 19.05 35.80
C LYS A 457 -0.38 18.23 34.79
N GLU A 458 0.25 17.61 33.81
CA GLU A 458 -0.45 16.82 32.79
C GLU A 458 -0.69 15.36 33.22
N ILE A 459 -0.09 14.91 34.31
CA ILE A 459 -0.21 13.55 34.82
C ILE A 459 -1.35 13.42 35.84
N SER A 460 -1.85 14.55 36.39
CA SER A 460 -2.96 14.60 37.34
C SER A 460 -4.36 14.53 36.72
N GLY A 461 -4.50 14.39 35.43
CA GLY A 461 -5.78 14.18 34.71
C GLY A 461 -6.33 12.77 34.92
N LYS A 462 -7.39 12.68 35.71
CA LYS A 462 -8.21 11.48 35.95
C LYS A 462 -8.39 10.66 34.69
N GLU A 463 -7.96 9.44 34.76
CA GLU A 463 -8.49 8.21 34.14
C GLU A 463 -7.37 7.18 33.88
N ILE A 464 -6.81 6.66 34.97
CA ILE A 464 -6.28 5.29 34.94
C ILE A 464 -7.26 4.50 35.81
N SER A 465 -8.28 3.92 35.20
CA SER A 465 -9.26 3.11 35.87
C SER A 465 -8.58 1.87 36.42
N GLY A 466 -8.59 1.73 37.75
CA GLY A 466 -8.38 0.43 38.33
C GLY A 466 -7.49 0.28 39.53
N LYS A 467 -6.86 1.33 40.07
CA LYS A 467 -6.34 1.37 41.47
C LYS A 467 -5.98 2.80 41.81
N ASP A 468 -6.47 3.26 42.97
CA ASP A 468 -6.15 4.54 43.60
C ASP A 468 -4.64 4.81 43.56
N ILE A 469 -4.21 5.66 42.64
CA ILE A 469 -2.94 6.35 42.78
C ILE A 469 -3.27 7.71 43.37
N SER A 470 -3.43 7.73 44.71
CA SER A 470 -3.33 8.93 45.51
C SER A 470 -2.00 9.61 45.19
N GLU A 471 -2.02 10.90 44.83
CA GLU A 471 -0.94 11.89 44.89
C GLU A 471 0.46 11.33 45.20
N LYS A 472 1.00 10.43 44.36
CA LYS A 472 2.40 10.01 44.47
C LYS A 472 3.18 10.76 43.40
N GLU A 473 4.12 11.55 43.88
CA GLU A 473 5.19 12.15 43.10
C GLU A 473 5.74 11.13 42.11
N ILE A 474 5.92 11.55 40.86
CA ILE A 474 6.53 10.69 39.84
C ILE A 474 7.93 10.35 40.36
N PRO A 475 8.29 9.06 40.44
CA PRO A 475 9.63 8.70 40.88
C PRO A 475 10.67 9.34 39.90
N GLU A 476 11.74 9.89 40.45
CA GLU A 476 12.83 10.50 39.67
C GLU A 476 13.37 9.57 38.56
N LYS A 477 13.20 8.27 38.70
CA LYS A 477 13.59 7.25 37.74
C LYS A 477 12.61 6.10 37.75
N GLY A 478 12.18 5.68 36.55
CA GLY A 478 11.26 4.54 36.39
C GLY A 478 11.13 4.11 34.94
N ILE A 479 10.50 2.96 34.72
CA ILE A 479 10.16 2.47 33.40
C ILE A 479 8.63 2.34 33.34
N ILE A 480 8.02 2.96 32.35
CA ILE A 480 6.59 2.81 32.03
C ILE A 480 6.51 1.92 30.79
N SER A 481 5.89 0.74 30.92
CA SER A 481 5.68 -0.20 29.84
C SER A 481 4.18 -0.46 29.68
N LEU A 482 3.50 0.46 29.01
CA LEU A 482 2.07 0.37 28.77
C LEU A 482 1.80 0.33 27.25
N PRO A 483 0.87 -0.52 26.77
CA PRO A 483 0.47 -0.53 25.37
C PRO A 483 -0.33 0.74 25.05
N LEU A 484 0.10 1.47 24.03
CA LEU A 484 -0.54 2.72 23.59
C LEU A 484 -1.31 2.50 22.30
N LEU A 485 -2.51 3.08 22.23
CA LEU A 485 -3.31 3.21 21.01
C LEU A 485 -3.62 4.68 20.71
N PRO A 486 -3.78 5.06 19.44
CA PRO A 486 -4.28 6.38 19.08
C PRO A 486 -5.70 6.60 19.61
N ASP A 487 -5.94 7.72 20.30
CA ASP A 487 -7.29 8.18 20.57
C ASP A 487 -7.89 8.75 19.26
N TYR A 488 -8.72 7.95 18.60
CA TYR A 488 -9.31 8.32 17.31
C TYR A 488 -10.29 9.49 17.42
N LEU A 489 -10.85 9.75 18.59
CA LEU A 489 -11.79 10.84 18.82
C LEU A 489 -11.09 12.16 19.15
N ASN A 490 -9.92 12.10 19.79
CA ASN A 490 -9.20 13.28 20.28
C ASN A 490 -7.74 13.31 19.77
N ARG A 491 -7.52 13.14 18.48
CA ARG A 491 -6.16 13.24 17.91
C ARG A 491 -5.51 14.59 18.23
N PRO A 492 -4.21 14.63 18.56
CA PRO A 492 -3.18 13.57 18.46
C PRO A 492 -2.97 12.72 19.71
N ARG A 493 -3.90 12.68 20.63
CA ARG A 493 -3.79 11.95 21.91
C ARG A 493 -3.60 10.45 21.69
N GLN A 494 -2.90 9.82 22.65
CA GLN A 494 -2.76 8.38 22.79
C GLN A 494 -3.48 7.93 24.06
N ILE A 495 -4.06 6.75 24.05
CA ILE A 495 -4.70 6.11 25.21
C ILE A 495 -3.98 4.80 25.52
N VAL A 496 -4.03 4.40 26.79
CA VAL A 496 -3.53 3.09 27.21
C VAL A 496 -4.59 2.05 26.86
N ASN A 497 -4.19 1.00 26.14
CA ASN A 497 -5.04 -0.15 25.84
C ASN A 497 -4.69 -1.28 26.81
N HIS A 498 -5.66 -1.66 27.67
CA HIS A 498 -5.52 -2.75 28.62
C HIS A 498 -5.95 -4.08 28.03
#